data_fb7d69c79b1485e09dbb173ef48048b9
#
_entry.id   fb7d69c79b1485e09dbb173ef48048b9
#
_cell.length_a   1.000
_cell.length_b   1.000
_cell.length_c   1.000
_cell.angle_alpha   90.00
_cell.angle_beta   90.00
_cell.angle_gamma   90.00
#
_symmetry.space_group_name_H-M   'P 1'
#
loop_
_entity.id
_entity.type
_entity.pdbx_description
1 polymer ?
#
loop_
_entity_poly.entity_id
_entity_poly.type
_entity_poly.pdbx_seq_one_letter_code
_entity_poly.pdbx_strand_id
1 'polypeptide(L)'
;NTEKTVRKQAKKVLEGNRSVIISEVMVTVLAFLTGLFAFSLAMSVAGLYDVKNPNQTQQMLTMIFGLVFFAFVVVCLPLINGVYRSVCNVVRGRECSPLDVFYYYKKPKLFFKSVILDVISVGLFFIISGLLNVFNYLSAVSDKIIDNSPSLTAVVAVLLVLAFIVSTAVVVVCYII
;
A
#
# COMPACT_ATOMS: atom_id res chain seq x y z
N ASN A 1 11.25 -18.68 -29.05
CA ASN A 1 11.92 -17.45 -29.58
C ASN A 1 11.08 -16.18 -29.39
N THR A 2 9.76 -16.25 -29.38
CA THR A 2 8.84 -15.09 -29.29
C THR A 2 8.97 -14.35 -27.94
N GLU A 3 9.09 -15.07 -26.83
CA GLU A 3 9.19 -14.48 -25.48
C GLU A 3 10.47 -13.66 -25.29
N LYS A 4 11.62 -14.17 -25.78
CA LYS A 4 12.90 -13.41 -25.73
C LYS A 4 12.84 -12.14 -26.58
N THR A 5 12.14 -12.18 -27.71
CA THR A 5 11.98 -11.01 -28.59
C THR A 5 11.09 -9.95 -27.93
N VAL A 6 9.97 -10.35 -27.32
CA VAL A 6 9.07 -9.45 -26.59
C VAL A 6 9.78 -8.80 -25.40
N ARG A 7 10.52 -9.56 -24.60
CA ARG A 7 11.32 -9.01 -23.49
C ARG A 7 12.38 -8.01 -23.97
N LYS A 8 13.05 -8.29 -25.08
CA LYS A 8 14.06 -7.38 -25.64
C LYS A 8 13.45 -6.08 -26.16
N GLN A 9 12.28 -6.16 -26.79
CA GLN A 9 11.55 -4.99 -27.24
C GLN A 9 11.03 -4.14 -26.06
N ALA A 10 10.42 -4.78 -25.06
CA ALA A 10 9.95 -4.10 -23.85
C ALA A 10 11.10 -3.38 -23.12
N LYS A 11 12.26 -4.04 -23.00
CA LYS A 11 13.46 -3.45 -22.40
C LYS A 11 13.93 -2.22 -23.16
N LYS A 12 13.99 -2.28 -24.50
CA LYS A 12 14.41 -1.14 -25.35
C LYS A 12 13.47 0.05 -25.21
N VAL A 13 12.15 -0.20 -25.17
CA VAL A 13 11.14 0.84 -25.00
C VAL A 13 11.22 1.50 -23.61
N LEU A 14 11.45 0.68 -22.56
CA LEU A 14 11.66 1.17 -21.20
C LEU A 14 12.96 1.99 -21.07
N GLU A 15 14.04 1.56 -21.71
CA GLU A 15 15.32 2.30 -21.67
C GLU A 15 15.20 3.68 -22.31
N GLY A 16 14.44 3.83 -23.42
CA GLY A 16 14.19 5.12 -24.06
C GLY A 16 13.37 6.11 -23.23
N ASN A 17 12.52 5.62 -22.31
CA ASN A 17 11.64 6.44 -21.47
C ASN A 17 12.06 6.44 -19.98
N ARG A 18 13.23 5.91 -19.67
CA ARG A 18 13.71 5.71 -18.29
C ARG A 18 13.75 7.00 -17.48
N SER A 19 14.20 8.10 -18.11
CA SER A 19 14.29 9.41 -17.43
C SER A 19 12.92 9.94 -17.03
N VAL A 20 11.90 9.75 -17.86
CA VAL A 20 10.53 10.16 -17.56
C VAL A 20 9.97 9.38 -16.39
N ILE A 21 10.07 8.05 -16.41
CA ILE A 21 9.58 7.19 -15.33
C ILE A 21 10.31 7.50 -14.01
N ILE A 22 11.64 7.66 -14.05
CA ILE A 22 12.43 8.01 -12.86
C ILE A 22 11.97 9.37 -12.29
N SER A 23 11.76 10.38 -13.14
CA SER A 23 11.30 11.68 -12.67
C SER A 23 9.92 11.62 -12.01
N GLU A 24 8.98 10.84 -12.54
CA GLU A 24 7.65 10.63 -11.97
C GLU A 24 7.72 9.91 -10.61
N VAL A 25 8.54 8.86 -10.52
CA VAL A 25 8.78 8.15 -9.25
C VAL A 25 9.41 9.10 -8.23
N MET A 26 10.40 9.89 -8.62
CA MET A 26 11.03 10.87 -7.73
C MET A 26 10.05 11.92 -7.22
N VAL A 27 9.19 12.46 -8.09
CA VAL A 27 8.13 13.40 -7.68
C VAL A 27 7.20 12.76 -6.66
N THR A 28 6.77 11.52 -6.90
CA THR A 28 5.90 10.78 -5.98
C THR A 28 6.58 10.56 -4.63
N VAL A 29 7.82 10.06 -4.63
CA VAL A 29 8.60 9.83 -3.40
C VAL A 29 8.82 11.13 -2.64
N LEU A 30 9.20 12.22 -3.32
CA LEU A 30 9.41 13.52 -2.69
C LEU A 30 8.12 14.06 -2.07
N ALA A 31 6.97 13.89 -2.72
CA ALA A 31 5.69 14.29 -2.15
C ALA A 31 5.40 13.57 -0.82
N PHE A 32 5.57 12.25 -0.77
CA PHE A 32 5.38 11.47 0.46
C PHE A 32 6.39 11.83 1.54
N LEU A 33 7.68 11.98 1.20
CA LEU A 33 8.73 12.36 2.15
C LEU A 33 8.47 13.76 2.74
N THR A 34 8.04 14.71 1.91
CA THR A 34 7.70 16.07 2.38
C THR A 34 6.55 16.02 3.38
N GLY A 35 5.51 15.21 3.12
CA GLY A 35 4.41 15.04 4.05
C GLY A 35 4.81 14.38 5.36
N LEU A 36 5.64 13.32 5.30
CA LEU A 36 6.18 12.68 6.49
C LEU A 36 7.03 13.64 7.32
N PHE A 37 7.89 14.42 6.66
CA PHE A 37 8.73 15.41 7.34
C PHE A 37 7.89 16.51 8.00
N ALA A 38 6.90 17.04 7.27
CA ALA A 38 5.99 18.06 7.81
C ALA A 38 5.19 17.53 9.01
N PHE A 39 4.70 16.29 8.93
CA PHE A 39 4.01 15.63 10.04
C PHE A 39 4.91 15.43 11.25
N SER A 40 6.13 14.90 11.04
CA SER A 40 7.12 14.72 12.10
C SER A 40 7.48 16.05 12.77
N LEU A 41 7.68 17.10 11.98
CA LEU A 41 7.97 18.43 12.50
C LEU A 41 6.81 18.98 13.33
N ALA A 42 5.58 18.85 12.85
CA ALA A 42 4.38 19.28 13.58
C ALA A 42 4.24 18.56 14.93
N MET A 43 4.43 17.23 14.95
CA MET A 43 4.41 16.43 16.17
C MET A 43 5.53 16.84 17.15
N SER A 44 6.72 17.13 16.65
CA SER A 44 7.86 17.58 17.44
C SER A 44 7.62 18.96 18.06
N VAL A 45 7.18 19.93 17.26
CA VAL A 45 6.88 21.30 17.72
C VAL A 45 5.75 21.32 18.74
N ALA A 46 4.75 20.46 18.56
CA ALA A 46 3.65 20.30 19.51
C ALA A 46 4.04 19.54 20.79
N GLY A 47 5.28 19.06 20.91
CA GLY A 47 5.75 18.30 22.08
C GLY A 47 5.00 16.98 22.29
N LEU A 48 4.53 16.35 21.19
CA LEU A 48 3.74 15.12 21.24
C LEU A 48 4.59 13.85 21.07
N TYR A 49 5.90 13.99 20.83
CA TYR A 49 6.85 12.88 20.87
C TYR A 49 7.15 12.53 22.34
N ASP A 50 7.23 11.26 22.65
CA ASP A 50 7.65 10.72 23.95
C ASP A 50 6.76 11.05 25.16
N VAL A 51 5.51 11.40 24.94
CA VAL A 51 4.56 11.60 26.06
C VAL A 51 4.09 10.26 26.59
N LYS A 52 4.66 9.83 27.74
CA LYS A 52 4.29 8.55 28.39
C LYS A 52 2.82 8.51 28.87
N ASN A 53 2.29 9.66 29.32
CA ASN A 53 0.90 9.79 29.77
C ASN A 53 0.31 11.07 29.18
N PRO A 54 -0.23 11.01 27.93
CA PRO A 54 -0.76 12.18 27.27
C PRO A 54 -2.05 12.65 27.98
N ASN A 55 -2.13 13.94 28.26
CA ASN A 55 -3.38 14.55 28.74
C ASN A 55 -4.43 14.61 27.61
N GLN A 56 -5.68 14.92 27.96
CA GLN A 56 -6.78 14.93 26.99
C GLN A 56 -6.52 15.88 25.79
N THR A 57 -5.91 17.02 26.03
CA THR A 57 -5.58 18.00 24.97
C THR A 57 -4.54 17.42 24.01
N GLN A 58 -3.50 16.77 24.54
CA GLN A 58 -2.45 16.14 23.72
C GLN A 58 -3.01 14.98 22.89
N GLN A 59 -3.93 14.17 23.45
CA GLN A 59 -4.62 13.12 22.70
C GLN A 59 -5.45 13.71 21.55
N MET A 60 -6.21 14.79 21.79
CA MET A 60 -6.97 15.46 20.73
C MET A 60 -6.07 16.04 19.65
N LEU A 61 -4.96 16.68 20.00
CA LEU A 61 -3.99 17.20 19.03
C LEU A 61 -3.37 16.08 18.19
N THR A 62 -2.98 14.97 18.81
CA THR A 62 -2.45 13.80 18.09
C THR A 62 -3.48 13.25 17.10
N MET A 63 -4.75 13.15 17.49
CA MET A 63 -5.84 12.73 16.59
C MET A 63 -6.00 13.70 15.40
N ILE A 64 -6.00 15.00 15.65
CA ILE A 64 -6.13 16.03 14.60
C ILE A 64 -4.97 15.92 13.62
N PHE A 65 -3.72 15.88 14.11
CA PHE A 65 -2.56 15.74 13.23
C PHE A 65 -2.58 14.43 12.45
N GLY A 66 -3.00 13.32 13.09
CA GLY A 66 -3.19 12.04 12.42
C GLY A 66 -4.22 12.11 11.30
N LEU A 67 -5.37 12.78 11.51
CA LEU A 67 -6.39 12.97 10.48
C LEU A 67 -5.89 13.83 9.32
N VAL A 68 -5.17 14.92 9.62
CA VAL A 68 -4.57 15.79 8.58
C VAL A 68 -3.55 15.02 7.76
N PHE A 69 -2.69 14.24 8.42
CA PHE A 69 -1.72 13.40 7.73
C PHE A 69 -2.39 12.32 6.87
N PHE A 70 -3.43 11.69 7.40
CA PHE A 70 -4.22 10.71 6.64
C PHE A 70 -4.85 11.34 5.40
N ALA A 71 -5.47 12.52 5.53
CA ALA A 71 -6.02 13.25 4.39
C ALA A 71 -4.94 13.58 3.35
N PHE A 72 -3.75 14.01 3.80
CA PHE A 72 -2.60 14.23 2.91
C PHE A 72 -2.20 12.97 2.16
N VAL A 73 -2.07 11.83 2.83
CA VAL A 73 -1.76 10.52 2.20
C VAL A 73 -2.81 10.18 1.14
N VAL A 74 -4.11 10.31 1.46
CA VAL A 74 -5.20 10.04 0.52
C VAL A 74 -5.11 10.93 -0.72
N VAL A 75 -4.73 12.20 -0.54
CA VAL A 75 -4.52 13.12 -1.67
C VAL A 75 -3.31 12.70 -2.52
N CYS A 76 -2.27 12.12 -1.94
CA CYS A 76 -1.06 11.70 -2.67
C CYS A 76 -1.21 10.34 -3.39
N LEU A 77 -2.15 9.48 -2.97
CA LEU A 77 -2.33 8.15 -3.59
C LEU A 77 -2.48 8.18 -5.13
N PRO A 78 -3.26 9.09 -5.74
CA PRO A 78 -3.39 9.17 -7.19
C PRO A 78 -2.08 9.41 -7.96
N LEU A 79 -1.00 9.91 -7.30
CA LEU A 79 0.31 10.02 -7.92
C LEU A 79 0.88 8.64 -8.28
N ILE A 80 0.70 7.65 -7.42
CA ILE A 80 1.13 6.28 -7.65
C ILE A 80 0.44 5.72 -8.91
N ASN A 81 -0.88 5.94 -9.03
CA ASN A 81 -1.64 5.52 -10.21
C ASN A 81 -1.22 6.28 -11.47
N GLY A 82 -0.76 7.53 -11.34
CA GLY A 82 -0.15 8.30 -12.42
C GLY A 82 1.11 7.61 -12.96
N VAL A 83 2.02 7.21 -12.08
CA VAL A 83 3.24 6.46 -12.44
C VAL A 83 2.89 5.14 -13.15
N TYR A 84 1.95 4.35 -12.59
CA TYR A 84 1.51 3.10 -13.22
C TYR A 84 0.94 3.33 -14.62
N ARG A 85 0.15 4.39 -14.80
CA ARG A 85 -0.39 4.76 -16.10
C ARG A 85 0.72 5.09 -17.10
N SER A 86 1.73 5.87 -16.69
CA SER A 86 2.88 6.21 -17.54
C SER A 86 3.66 4.97 -17.96
N VAL A 87 3.93 4.06 -17.02
CA VAL A 87 4.55 2.77 -17.35
C VAL A 87 3.72 1.99 -18.38
N CYS A 88 2.40 1.90 -18.19
CA CYS A 88 1.51 1.23 -19.14
C CYS A 88 1.51 1.91 -20.52
N ASN A 89 1.58 3.25 -20.58
CA ASN A 89 1.65 4.00 -21.83
C ASN A 89 2.97 3.72 -22.56
N VAL A 90 4.09 3.73 -21.83
CA VAL A 90 5.41 3.38 -22.38
C VAL A 90 5.42 1.98 -22.99
N VAL A 91 4.88 0.98 -22.26
CA VAL A 91 4.79 -0.39 -22.77
C VAL A 91 3.93 -0.51 -24.04
N ARG A 92 2.90 0.36 -24.15
CA ARG A 92 2.02 0.45 -25.34
C ARG A 92 2.61 1.29 -26.49
N GLY A 93 3.85 1.79 -26.35
CA GLY A 93 4.52 2.63 -27.35
C GLY A 93 3.91 4.03 -27.49
N ARG A 94 3.22 4.53 -26.46
CA ARG A 94 2.67 5.89 -26.42
C ARG A 94 3.69 6.85 -25.84
N GLU A 95 3.67 8.09 -26.30
CA GLU A 95 4.48 9.15 -25.71
C GLU A 95 4.07 9.41 -24.25
N CYS A 96 5.06 9.60 -23.39
CA CYS A 96 4.87 9.91 -21.97
C CYS A 96 5.58 11.22 -21.63
N SER A 97 4.93 11.98 -20.78
CA SER A 97 5.45 13.23 -20.22
C SER A 97 5.61 13.10 -18.71
N PRO A 98 6.63 13.71 -18.08
CA PRO A 98 6.76 13.75 -16.63
C PRO A 98 5.52 14.32 -15.91
N LEU A 99 4.66 15.07 -16.62
CA LEU A 99 3.41 15.61 -16.08
C LEU A 99 2.27 14.58 -16.07
N ASP A 100 2.45 13.40 -16.64
CA ASP A 100 1.41 12.36 -16.66
C ASP A 100 1.17 11.76 -15.27
N VAL A 101 2.14 11.91 -14.33
CA VAL A 101 1.95 11.58 -12.91
C VAL A 101 0.74 12.32 -12.32
N PHE A 102 0.44 13.53 -12.79
CA PHE A 102 -0.70 14.33 -12.35
C PHE A 102 -1.99 14.08 -13.14
N TYR A 103 -2.04 13.05 -13.97
CA TYR A 103 -3.19 12.79 -14.85
C TYR A 103 -4.51 12.71 -14.08
N TYR A 104 -4.53 12.06 -12.93
CA TYR A 104 -5.74 11.88 -12.14
C TYR A 104 -6.24 13.15 -11.46
N TYR A 105 -5.39 14.18 -11.33
CA TYR A 105 -5.78 15.49 -10.78
C TYR A 105 -6.43 16.42 -11.83
N LYS A 106 -6.32 16.10 -13.12
CA LYS A 106 -6.88 16.95 -14.19
C LYS A 106 -8.40 17.06 -14.14
N LYS A 107 -9.09 16.04 -13.59
CA LYS A 107 -10.55 16.00 -13.52
C LYS A 107 -10.98 15.41 -12.16
N PRO A 108 -11.90 16.07 -11.39
CA PRO A 108 -12.35 15.57 -10.10
C PRO A 108 -12.86 14.13 -10.15
N LYS A 109 -13.62 13.78 -11.19
CA LYS A 109 -14.16 12.43 -11.40
C LYS A 109 -13.07 11.37 -11.47
N LEU A 110 -11.94 11.67 -12.12
CA LEU A 110 -10.79 10.74 -12.21
C LEU A 110 -10.07 10.63 -10.88
N PHE A 111 -9.92 11.75 -10.18
CA PHE A 111 -9.33 11.79 -8.85
C PHE A 111 -10.08 10.87 -7.88
N PHE A 112 -11.40 11.08 -7.72
CA PHE A 112 -12.21 10.26 -6.81
C PHE A 112 -12.21 8.79 -7.22
N LYS A 113 -12.26 8.46 -8.52
CA LYS A 113 -12.16 7.08 -8.99
C LYS A 113 -10.83 6.44 -8.62
N SER A 114 -9.72 7.16 -8.73
CA SER A 114 -8.39 6.71 -8.34
C SER A 114 -8.34 6.48 -6.82
N VAL A 115 -8.77 7.45 -6.02
CA VAL A 115 -8.79 7.35 -4.56
C VAL A 115 -9.62 6.14 -4.08
N ILE A 116 -10.80 5.92 -4.67
CA ILE A 116 -11.63 4.76 -4.31
C ILE A 116 -10.91 3.45 -4.61
N LEU A 117 -10.26 3.33 -5.77
CA LEU A 117 -9.45 2.15 -6.11
C LEU A 117 -8.33 1.92 -5.12
N ASP A 118 -7.62 2.99 -4.73
CA ASP A 118 -6.52 2.92 -3.78
C ASP A 118 -7.01 2.52 -2.38
N VAL A 119 -8.13 3.11 -1.92
CA VAL A 119 -8.75 2.75 -0.64
C VAL A 119 -9.17 1.28 -0.62
N ILE A 120 -9.75 0.77 -1.72
CA ILE A 120 -10.10 -0.66 -1.83
C ILE A 120 -8.83 -1.51 -1.78
N SER A 121 -7.77 -1.14 -2.51
CA SER A 121 -6.51 -1.89 -2.55
C SER A 121 -5.83 -1.92 -1.18
N VAL A 122 -5.78 -0.77 -0.49
CA VAL A 122 -5.25 -0.67 0.88
C VAL A 122 -6.11 -1.46 1.85
N GLY A 123 -7.44 -1.38 1.74
CA GLY A 123 -8.38 -2.17 2.54
C GLY A 123 -8.16 -3.67 2.38
N LEU A 124 -8.00 -4.14 1.15
CA LEU A 124 -7.65 -5.54 0.86
C LEU A 124 -6.31 -5.94 1.47
N PHE A 125 -5.29 -5.06 1.37
CA PHE A 125 -4.00 -5.30 2.01
C PHE A 125 -4.12 -5.45 3.54
N PHE A 126 -4.91 -4.60 4.20
CA PHE A 126 -5.15 -4.72 5.64
C PHE A 126 -5.91 -5.99 6.00
N ILE A 127 -6.88 -6.41 5.20
CA ILE A 127 -7.60 -7.68 5.42
C ILE A 127 -6.62 -8.85 5.32
N ILE A 128 -5.76 -8.89 4.29
CA ILE A 128 -4.75 -9.93 4.12
C ILE A 128 -3.76 -9.93 5.29
N SER A 129 -3.25 -8.76 5.67
CA SER A 129 -2.34 -8.61 6.81
C SER A 129 -3.00 -9.03 8.12
N GLY A 130 -4.28 -8.70 8.30
CA GLY A 130 -5.09 -9.13 9.45
C GLY A 130 -5.22 -10.65 9.52
N LEU A 131 -5.52 -11.29 8.38
CA LEU A 131 -5.59 -12.75 8.29
C LEU A 131 -4.25 -13.42 8.62
N LEU A 132 -3.13 -12.87 8.14
CA LEU A 132 -1.79 -13.36 8.48
C LEU A 132 -1.48 -13.21 9.98
N ASN A 133 -1.90 -12.11 10.61
CA ASN A 133 -1.74 -11.91 12.05
C ASN A 133 -2.60 -12.88 12.86
N VAL A 134 -3.84 -13.15 12.45
CA VAL A 134 -4.70 -14.16 13.05
C VAL A 134 -4.05 -15.54 12.93
N PHE A 135 -3.48 -15.87 11.77
CA PHE A 135 -2.74 -17.11 11.58
C PHE A 135 -1.56 -17.26 12.55
N ASN A 136 -0.73 -16.22 12.69
CA ASN A 136 0.38 -16.21 13.63
C ASN A 136 -0.09 -16.35 15.09
N TYR A 137 -1.19 -15.68 15.45
CA TYR A 137 -1.78 -15.80 16.79
C TYR A 137 -2.31 -17.20 17.05
N LEU A 138 -3.03 -17.81 16.11
CA LEU A 138 -3.53 -19.18 16.20
C LEU A 138 -2.37 -20.18 16.32
N SER A 139 -1.28 -19.98 15.58
CA SER A 139 -0.06 -20.79 15.69
C SER A 139 0.54 -20.72 17.10
N ALA A 140 0.70 -19.51 17.65
CA ALA A 140 1.24 -19.33 19.01
C ALA A 140 0.31 -19.88 20.12
N VAL A 141 -1.01 -19.87 19.90
CA VAL A 141 -1.99 -20.47 20.82
C VAL A 141 -2.01 -21.99 20.67
N SER A 142 -1.79 -22.52 19.45
CA SER A 142 -1.77 -23.97 19.21
C SER A 142 -0.69 -24.67 20.00
N ASP A 143 0.50 -24.08 20.12
CA ASP A 143 1.60 -24.66 20.90
C ASP A 143 1.20 -24.86 22.37
N LYS A 144 0.47 -23.89 22.97
CA LYS A 144 -0.04 -23.98 24.33
C LYS A 144 -1.20 -24.98 24.49
N ILE A 145 -1.99 -25.20 23.46
CA ILE A 145 -3.14 -26.12 23.47
C ILE A 145 -2.66 -27.55 23.24
N ILE A 146 -1.66 -27.75 22.39
CA ILE A 146 -1.07 -29.06 22.10
C ILE A 146 -0.49 -29.68 23.36
N ASP A 147 0.18 -28.88 24.19
CA ASP A 147 0.76 -29.32 25.45
C ASP A 147 -0.30 -29.76 26.48
N ASN A 148 -1.52 -29.21 26.40
CA ASN A 148 -2.57 -29.45 27.39
C ASN A 148 -3.69 -30.43 26.96
N SER A 149 -3.88 -30.64 25.65
CA SER A 149 -5.00 -31.45 25.14
C SER A 149 -4.79 -31.98 23.72
N PRO A 150 -4.27 -33.20 23.56
CA PRO A 150 -4.00 -33.81 22.23
C PRO A 150 -5.20 -33.91 21.32
N SER A 151 -6.41 -33.99 21.85
CA SER A 151 -7.65 -34.08 21.06
C SER A 151 -8.01 -32.77 20.35
N LEU A 152 -7.57 -31.61 20.85
CA LEU A 152 -7.79 -30.33 20.24
C LEU A 152 -6.77 -30.01 19.13
N THR A 153 -5.66 -30.72 19.09
CA THR A 153 -4.58 -30.53 18.10
C THR A 153 -5.09 -30.69 16.67
N ALA A 154 -5.94 -31.70 16.42
CA ALA A 154 -6.51 -31.95 15.10
C ALA A 154 -7.44 -30.81 14.63
N VAL A 155 -8.26 -30.26 15.54
CA VAL A 155 -9.16 -29.15 15.24
C VAL A 155 -8.37 -27.88 14.95
N VAL A 156 -7.36 -27.57 15.72
CA VAL A 156 -6.48 -26.41 15.51
C VAL A 156 -5.71 -26.54 14.20
N ALA A 157 -5.19 -27.73 13.87
CA ALA A 157 -4.50 -27.97 12.60
C ALA A 157 -5.44 -27.76 11.40
N VAL A 158 -6.69 -28.24 11.46
CA VAL A 158 -7.67 -28.01 10.40
C VAL A 158 -8.00 -26.54 10.23
N LEU A 159 -8.18 -25.79 11.32
CA LEU A 159 -8.44 -24.35 11.27
C LEU A 159 -7.26 -23.57 10.68
N LEU A 160 -6.02 -23.94 11.00
CA LEU A 160 -4.81 -23.35 10.45
C LEU A 160 -4.70 -23.59 8.93
N VAL A 161 -4.98 -24.82 8.47
CA VAL A 161 -4.99 -25.16 7.05
C VAL A 161 -6.08 -24.38 6.30
N LEU A 162 -7.28 -24.28 6.86
CA LEU A 162 -8.36 -23.49 6.27
C LEU A 162 -8.02 -22.01 6.18
N ALA A 163 -7.45 -21.42 7.23
CA ALA A 163 -6.99 -20.03 7.24
C ALA A 163 -5.91 -19.79 6.17
N PHE A 164 -4.98 -20.74 6.00
CA PHE A 164 -3.96 -20.68 4.95
C PHE A 164 -4.56 -20.75 3.54
N ILE A 165 -5.51 -21.66 3.29
CA ILE A 165 -6.20 -21.78 2.00
C ILE A 165 -6.94 -20.49 1.67
N VAL A 166 -7.70 -19.93 2.63
CA VAL A 166 -8.45 -18.68 2.42
C VAL A 166 -7.50 -17.52 2.15
N SER A 167 -6.42 -17.37 2.90
CA SER A 167 -5.44 -16.30 2.68
C SER A 167 -4.77 -16.41 1.31
N THR A 168 -4.41 -17.64 0.90
CA THR A 168 -3.81 -17.90 -0.43
C THR A 168 -4.79 -17.59 -1.55
N ALA A 169 -6.06 -17.99 -1.41
CA ALA A 169 -7.11 -17.70 -2.39
C ALA A 169 -7.34 -16.19 -2.55
N VAL A 170 -7.36 -15.44 -1.45
CA VAL A 170 -7.49 -13.97 -1.49
C VAL A 170 -6.30 -13.32 -2.19
N VAL A 171 -5.06 -13.75 -1.91
CA VAL A 171 -3.86 -13.25 -2.59
C VAL A 171 -3.92 -13.54 -4.09
N VAL A 172 -4.31 -14.74 -4.49
CA VAL A 172 -4.43 -15.11 -5.92
C VAL A 172 -5.49 -14.27 -6.62
N VAL A 173 -6.66 -14.07 -6.00
CA VAL A 173 -7.72 -13.21 -6.56
C VAL A 173 -7.23 -11.77 -6.71
N CYS A 174 -6.54 -11.21 -5.71
CA CYS A 174 -5.95 -9.86 -5.79
C CYS A 174 -4.86 -9.74 -6.87
N TYR A 175 -4.19 -10.84 -7.24
CA TYR A 175 -3.15 -10.84 -8.29
C TYR A 175 -3.73 -10.93 -9.70
N ILE A 176 -4.96 -11.47 -9.84
CA ILE A 176 -5.63 -11.66 -11.15
C ILE A 176 -6.49 -10.43 -11.53
N ILE A 177 -6.98 -9.67 -10.56
CA ILE A 177 -7.76 -8.42 -10.77
C ILE A 177 -6.85 -7.21 -10.93
#